data_bf8cbafa2c56f6c970fcbd661730f760
#
_entry.id   bf8cbafa2c56f6c970fcbd661730f760
#
_cell.length_a   1.000
_cell.length_b   1.000
_cell.length_c   1.000
_cell.angle_alpha   90.00
_cell.angle_beta   90.00
_cell.angle_gamma   90.00
#
_symmetry.space_group_name_H-M   'P 1'
#
loop_
_entity.id
_entity.type
_entity.pdbx_description
1 polymer ?
#
loop_
_entity_poly.entity_id
_entity_poly.type
_entity_poly.pdbx_seq_one_letter_code
_entity_poly.pdbx_strand_id
1 'polypeptide(L)'
;MFYGIDKSRFKENKRFVPERYMGPLIKTQMTRCIHCTRCIRFATEVAGVSEIGAIGRGEDTQITTYLEKSMESELSGNVIDLCPVGALTSKPYVFEARPWELKKTESIDVMDAVGSNIRIDTYGWEVKRILPKINESINEEWISDKTRYACDGLKYQRLDTPYIRSNDGFKKISWEDAYGTLTDKIKSTNPDKIGCITGDLTNMETLFSVKELFNKILNCKNLDSRPVKTYVNNSSRTNYIFNTQISNIEKSDFILLVGTNPRHEATILNSRIRKSYLKNNMEIYSLNDVGDLTYPYKVISSNTDELKKIILNEHEVSKKIISAKNPIVIFGQSALKLHSSGHLFEGMKKFLSENDKIND
;
A
#
# COMPACT_ATOMS: atom_id res chain seq x y z
N MET A 1 42.11 8.67 9.04
CA MET A 1 42.22 10.14 9.12
C MET A 1 43.51 10.62 8.52
N PHE A 2 43.53 10.63 7.20
CA PHE A 2 44.75 10.99 6.47
C PHE A 2 45.03 12.50 6.40
N TYR A 3 44.00 13.34 6.60
CA TYR A 3 44.09 14.77 6.25
C TYR A 3 43.60 15.71 7.36
N GLY A 4 43.43 15.27 8.57
CA GLY A 4 42.96 16.15 9.63
C GLY A 4 42.98 15.58 11.04
N ILE A 5 42.65 16.44 11.99
CA ILE A 5 42.53 16.12 13.41
C ILE A 5 41.08 15.65 13.65
N ASP A 6 40.91 14.55 14.33
CA ASP A 6 39.61 13.94 14.66
C ASP A 6 38.91 14.60 15.86
N LYS A 7 39.50 15.60 16.48
CA LYS A 7 39.03 16.25 17.69
C LYS A 7 38.77 17.73 17.50
N SER A 8 37.72 18.24 18.16
CA SER A 8 37.48 19.70 18.22
C SER A 8 38.64 20.39 18.95
N ARG A 9 39.02 21.58 18.45
CA ARG A 9 39.94 22.48 19.13
C ARG A 9 39.33 23.15 20.37
N PHE A 10 38.00 23.22 20.44
CA PHE A 10 37.29 23.86 21.52
C PHE A 10 37.07 22.87 22.66
N LYS A 11 37.35 23.31 23.87
CA LYS A 11 37.03 22.59 25.11
C LYS A 11 35.68 23.07 25.62
N GLU A 12 34.61 22.50 25.08
CA GLU A 12 33.24 22.81 25.44
C GLU A 12 32.51 21.51 25.83
N ASN A 13 31.51 21.63 26.66
CA ASN A 13 30.60 20.53 26.92
C ASN A 13 29.77 20.26 25.66
N LYS A 14 29.95 19.11 25.07
CA LYS A 14 29.18 18.69 23.91
C LYS A 14 27.88 18.06 24.34
N ARG A 15 26.80 18.53 23.75
CA ARG A 15 25.49 17.96 23.96
C ARG A 15 25.48 16.47 23.62
N PHE A 16 24.99 15.67 24.56
CA PHE A 16 24.70 14.26 24.35
C PHE A 16 23.19 14.04 24.54
N VAL A 17 22.57 13.39 23.57
CA VAL A 17 21.16 13.00 23.66
C VAL A 17 21.08 11.49 23.61
N PRO A 18 20.45 10.86 24.61
CA PRO A 18 20.31 9.42 24.64
C PRO A 18 19.49 8.93 23.45
N GLU A 19 19.83 7.76 22.95
CA GLU A 19 19.06 7.09 21.91
C GLU A 19 17.71 6.66 22.48
N ARG A 20 16.64 6.89 21.71
CA ARG A 20 15.29 6.54 22.09
C ARG A 20 14.73 5.48 21.16
N TYR A 21 13.96 4.58 21.70
CA TYR A 21 13.26 3.56 20.92
C TYR A 21 12.11 4.22 20.14
N MET A 22 12.08 4.02 18.82
CA MET A 22 11.04 4.53 17.90
C MET A 22 10.42 3.40 17.07
N GLY A 23 10.52 2.16 17.53
CA GLY A 23 9.93 1.02 16.84
C GLY A 23 10.96 0.13 16.13
N PRO A 24 10.48 -0.90 15.41
CA PRO A 24 11.34 -1.87 14.75
C PRO A 24 12.00 -1.34 13.45
N LEU A 25 11.43 -0.30 12.83
CA LEU A 25 11.84 0.19 11.52
C LEU A 25 12.85 1.32 11.56
N ILE A 26 12.82 2.13 12.63
CA ILE A 26 13.60 3.35 12.74
C ILE A 26 14.71 3.18 13.77
N LYS A 27 15.96 3.42 13.32
CA LYS A 27 17.13 3.54 14.19
C LYS A 27 17.40 5.00 14.45
N THR A 28 17.64 5.34 15.72
CA THR A 28 17.90 6.71 16.15
C THR A 28 19.39 6.96 16.36
N GLN A 29 19.81 8.19 16.11
CA GLN A 29 21.07 8.78 16.54
C GLN A 29 20.83 10.25 16.88
N MET A 30 20.16 10.45 18.03
CA MET A 30 19.55 11.75 18.33
C MET A 30 20.54 12.86 18.62
N THR A 31 21.79 12.55 18.92
CA THR A 31 22.88 13.55 18.98
C THR A 31 23.09 14.29 17.66
N ARG A 32 22.70 13.70 16.52
CA ARG A 32 22.76 14.32 15.18
C ARG A 32 21.57 15.25 14.89
N CYS A 33 20.54 15.24 15.72
CA CYS A 33 19.30 15.96 15.47
C CYS A 33 19.53 17.48 15.51
N ILE A 34 19.08 18.20 14.47
CA ILE A 34 19.13 19.66 14.35
C ILE A 34 17.81 20.36 14.68
N HIS A 35 16.85 19.64 15.26
CA HIS A 35 15.52 20.14 15.65
C HIS A 35 14.74 20.82 14.52
N CYS A 36 14.89 20.36 13.28
CA CYS A 36 14.17 20.91 12.12
C CYS A 36 12.67 20.59 12.12
N THR A 37 12.20 19.74 13.02
CA THR A 37 10.81 19.33 13.26
C THR A 37 10.09 18.69 12.06
N ARG A 38 10.78 18.38 10.94
CA ARG A 38 10.16 17.78 9.75
C ARG A 38 9.46 16.44 10.07
N CYS A 39 10.07 15.61 10.90
CA CYS A 39 9.49 14.32 11.31
C CYS A 39 8.19 14.49 12.12
N ILE A 40 8.14 15.48 13.04
CA ILE A 40 6.95 15.78 13.82
C ILE A 40 5.84 16.30 12.90
N ARG A 41 6.17 17.29 12.05
CA ARG A 41 5.21 17.88 11.12
C ARG A 41 4.66 16.84 10.14
N PHE A 42 5.50 15.97 9.63
CA PHE A 42 5.04 14.86 8.79
C PHE A 42 4.05 13.96 9.54
N ALA A 43 4.38 13.54 10.77
CA ALA A 43 3.51 12.69 11.56
C ALA A 43 2.14 13.35 11.81
N THR A 44 2.11 14.62 12.17
CA THR A 44 0.87 15.34 12.51
C THR A 44 0.10 15.82 11.28
N GLU A 45 0.77 16.35 10.27
CA GLU A 45 0.12 16.99 9.12
C GLU A 45 -0.23 15.97 8.03
N VAL A 46 0.70 15.06 7.67
CA VAL A 46 0.53 14.10 6.59
C VAL A 46 -0.05 12.78 7.09
N ALA A 47 0.63 12.12 8.03
CA ALA A 47 0.18 10.83 8.56
C ALA A 47 -1.04 10.96 9.49
N GLY A 48 -1.19 12.10 10.17
CA GLY A 48 -2.33 12.37 11.04
C GLY A 48 -2.25 11.69 12.40
N VAL A 49 -1.05 11.39 12.87
CA VAL A 49 -0.78 10.72 14.14
C VAL A 49 0.12 11.56 15.02
N SER A 50 -0.07 11.49 16.34
CA SER A 50 0.73 12.23 17.33
C SER A 50 1.70 11.30 18.06
N GLU A 51 2.46 10.48 17.29
CA GLU A 51 3.36 9.47 17.87
C GLU A 51 4.73 10.03 18.23
N ILE A 52 5.16 11.11 17.59
CA ILE A 52 6.45 11.74 17.78
C ILE A 52 6.28 13.22 18.12
N GLY A 53 7.06 13.72 19.07
CA GLY A 53 6.98 15.09 19.54
C GLY A 53 8.31 15.63 20.00
N ALA A 54 8.33 16.89 20.46
CA ALA A 54 9.48 17.53 21.10
C ALA A 54 9.23 17.72 22.58
N ILE A 55 10.21 17.36 23.40
CA ILE A 55 10.23 17.63 24.84
C ILE A 55 11.40 18.55 25.18
N GLY A 56 11.27 19.31 26.27
CA GLY A 56 12.28 20.30 26.66
C GLY A 56 12.22 21.59 25.80
N ARG A 57 13.18 22.45 26.01
CA ARG A 57 13.33 23.70 25.27
C ARG A 57 14.81 24.10 25.11
N GLY A 58 15.11 24.96 24.14
CA GLY A 58 16.46 25.42 23.89
C GLY A 58 17.42 24.28 23.58
N GLU A 59 18.56 24.27 24.23
CA GLU A 59 19.60 23.24 24.06
C GLU A 59 19.13 21.84 24.50
N ASP A 60 18.22 21.76 25.46
CA ASP A 60 17.70 20.51 25.99
C ASP A 60 16.53 19.93 25.21
N THR A 61 16.15 20.56 24.10
CA THR A 61 15.08 20.03 23.23
C THR A 61 15.46 18.66 22.68
N GLN A 62 14.56 17.69 22.82
CA GLN A 62 14.74 16.33 22.32
C GLN A 62 13.51 15.95 21.50
N ILE A 63 13.74 15.31 20.34
CA ILE A 63 12.69 14.69 19.55
C ILE A 63 12.58 13.24 20.00
N THR A 64 11.37 12.84 20.43
CA THR A 64 11.14 11.50 20.97
C THR A 64 9.69 11.08 20.76
N THR A 65 9.41 9.79 20.95
CA THR A 65 8.05 9.27 21.08
C THR A 65 7.55 9.41 22.50
N TYR A 66 6.23 9.45 22.67
CA TYR A 66 5.63 9.51 24.01
C TYR A 66 5.85 8.18 24.74
N LEU A 67 6.46 8.24 25.93
CA LEU A 67 6.76 7.07 26.80
C LEU A 67 7.46 5.90 26.04
N GLU A 68 8.35 6.22 25.10
CA GLU A 68 9.09 5.23 24.32
C GLU A 68 8.19 4.23 23.53
N LYS A 69 6.96 4.64 23.21
CA LYS A 69 6.10 3.87 22.30
C LYS A 69 6.72 3.80 20.90
N SER A 70 6.51 2.69 20.23
CA SER A 70 6.88 2.59 18.82
C SER A 70 6.04 3.54 17.96
N MET A 71 6.59 3.99 16.84
CA MET A 71 5.81 4.58 15.78
C MET A 71 5.08 3.44 15.05
N GLU A 72 3.76 3.48 15.04
CA GLU A 72 2.88 2.42 14.50
C GLU A 72 2.17 2.85 13.23
N SER A 73 2.34 4.12 12.82
CA SER A 73 1.77 4.62 11.57
C SER A 73 2.30 3.85 10.37
N GLU A 74 1.42 3.52 9.46
CA GLU A 74 1.69 2.84 8.19
C GLU A 74 2.59 3.67 7.24
N LEU A 75 2.89 4.92 7.63
CA LEU A 75 3.76 5.86 6.91
C LEU A 75 5.05 6.17 7.68
N SER A 76 5.33 5.47 8.77
CA SER A 76 6.41 5.83 9.72
C SER A 76 7.78 5.90 9.04
N GLY A 77 8.06 5.05 8.06
CA GLY A 77 9.34 5.00 7.33
C GLY A 77 9.68 6.28 6.55
N ASN A 78 8.70 7.13 6.23
CA ASN A 78 8.95 8.37 5.50
C ASN A 78 9.73 9.41 6.33
N VAL A 79 9.69 9.34 7.66
CA VAL A 79 10.50 10.25 8.50
C VAL A 79 12.00 10.04 8.33
N ILE A 80 12.40 8.85 7.84
CA ILE A 80 13.79 8.53 7.53
C ILE A 80 14.28 9.34 6.35
N ASP A 81 13.48 9.43 5.29
CA ASP A 81 13.80 10.19 4.07
C ASP A 81 13.79 11.70 4.33
N LEU A 82 12.90 12.14 5.23
CA LEU A 82 12.79 13.54 5.62
C LEU A 82 13.93 14.02 6.53
N CYS A 83 14.59 13.12 7.24
CA CYS A 83 15.65 13.48 8.19
C CYS A 83 16.95 13.87 7.44
N PRO A 84 17.35 15.16 7.44
CA PRO A 84 18.47 15.62 6.60
C PRO A 84 19.85 15.25 7.15
N VAL A 85 19.92 14.79 8.40
CA VAL A 85 21.19 14.61 9.13
C VAL A 85 21.45 13.16 9.58
N GLY A 86 20.58 12.21 9.24
CA GLY A 86 20.71 10.82 9.64
C GLY A 86 20.56 10.61 11.15
N ALA A 87 19.79 11.47 11.82
CA ALA A 87 19.33 11.24 13.19
C ALA A 87 18.27 10.11 13.23
N LEU A 88 17.51 9.96 12.17
CA LEU A 88 16.59 8.86 11.92
C LEU A 88 17.05 8.10 10.67
N THR A 89 17.24 6.80 10.80
CA THR A 89 17.72 5.94 9.71
C THR A 89 16.93 4.63 9.67
N SER A 90 16.91 3.98 8.50
CA SER A 90 16.25 2.68 8.36
C SER A 90 17.03 1.61 9.11
N LYS A 91 16.42 1.02 10.13
CA LYS A 91 17.04 -0.03 10.94
C LYS A 91 17.43 -1.27 10.14
N PRO A 92 16.61 -1.76 9.19
CA PRO A 92 16.97 -2.89 8.33
C PRO A 92 18.09 -2.60 7.32
N TYR A 93 18.31 -1.32 6.96
CA TYR A 93 19.28 -0.96 5.91
C TYR A 93 20.58 -0.35 6.44
N VAL A 94 20.58 0.23 7.64
CA VAL A 94 21.74 0.96 8.17
C VAL A 94 22.99 0.07 8.18
N PHE A 95 24.10 0.57 7.60
CA PHE A 95 25.41 -0.11 7.45
C PHE A 95 25.44 -1.27 6.43
N GLU A 96 24.37 -1.53 5.67
CA GLU A 96 24.32 -2.61 4.69
C GLU A 96 25.08 -2.29 3.39
N ALA A 97 24.98 -1.06 2.88
CA ALA A 97 25.68 -0.62 1.67
C ALA A 97 25.80 0.90 1.61
N ARG A 98 26.71 1.37 0.76
CA ARG A 98 26.87 2.79 0.47
C ARG A 98 26.01 3.19 -0.73
N PRO A 99 25.47 4.44 -0.78
CA PRO A 99 24.57 4.87 -1.86
C PRO A 99 25.16 4.78 -3.27
N TRP A 100 26.48 4.88 -3.42
CA TRP A 100 27.17 4.80 -4.71
C TRP A 100 27.45 3.39 -5.18
N GLU A 101 27.33 2.38 -4.29
CA GLU A 101 27.47 0.97 -4.63
C GLU A 101 26.18 0.39 -5.18
N LEU A 102 25.07 1.10 -5.03
CA LEU A 102 23.73 0.62 -5.36
C LEU A 102 23.37 0.89 -6.81
N LYS A 103 22.86 -0.13 -7.49
CA LYS A 103 22.14 0.02 -8.76
C LYS A 103 20.72 0.48 -8.46
N LYS A 104 20.30 1.57 -9.11
CA LYS A 104 18.99 2.19 -8.93
C LYS A 104 18.10 1.86 -10.11
N THR A 105 16.94 1.32 -9.84
CA THR A 105 15.92 0.98 -10.86
C THR A 105 14.59 1.58 -10.46
N GLU A 106 13.97 2.32 -11.36
CA GLU A 106 12.64 2.88 -11.16
C GLU A 106 11.57 1.81 -11.44
N SER A 107 10.52 1.80 -10.62
CA SER A 107 9.44 0.83 -10.72
C SER A 107 8.14 1.38 -10.13
N ILE A 108 7.12 0.55 -10.11
CA ILE A 108 5.81 0.84 -9.54
C ILE A 108 5.55 -0.20 -8.44
N ASP A 109 4.99 0.25 -7.32
CA ASP A 109 4.57 -0.63 -6.24
C ASP A 109 3.37 -1.48 -6.65
N VAL A 110 3.40 -2.74 -6.26
CA VAL A 110 2.32 -3.71 -6.49
C VAL A 110 1.67 -4.19 -5.19
N MET A 111 2.09 -3.64 -4.04
CA MET A 111 1.63 -4.06 -2.72
C MET A 111 0.30 -3.42 -2.32
N ASP A 112 -0.10 -2.36 -3.00
CA ASP A 112 -1.41 -1.74 -2.86
C ASP A 112 -2.01 -1.41 -4.25
N ALA A 113 -3.29 -0.98 -4.27
CA ALA A 113 -4.00 -0.65 -5.50
C ALA A 113 -3.69 0.75 -6.05
N VAL A 114 -2.84 1.53 -5.38
CA VAL A 114 -2.53 2.93 -5.76
C VAL A 114 -1.49 2.99 -6.88
N GLY A 115 -0.55 2.04 -6.88
CA GLY A 115 0.55 2.03 -7.84
C GLY A 115 1.57 3.13 -7.57
N SER A 116 1.98 3.29 -6.32
CA SER A 116 2.98 4.27 -5.91
C SER A 116 4.28 4.12 -6.69
N ASN A 117 4.86 5.25 -7.12
CA ASN A 117 6.11 5.25 -7.85
C ASN A 117 7.26 5.06 -6.88
N ILE A 118 8.13 4.10 -7.17
CA ILE A 118 9.23 3.68 -6.31
C ILE A 118 10.55 3.62 -7.05
N ARG A 119 11.63 3.65 -6.28
CA ARG A 119 12.98 3.34 -6.71
C ARG A 119 13.50 2.16 -5.91
N ILE A 120 13.89 1.13 -6.62
CA ILE A 120 14.48 -0.08 -6.05
C ILE A 120 16.00 0.05 -6.11
N ASP A 121 16.65 -0.02 -4.96
CA ASP A 121 18.10 0.03 -4.84
C ASP A 121 18.64 -1.38 -4.56
N THR A 122 19.45 -1.93 -5.48
CA THR A 122 20.02 -3.29 -5.40
C THR A 122 21.54 -3.26 -5.26
N TYR A 123 22.08 -4.25 -4.56
CA TYR A 123 23.49 -4.56 -4.52
C TYR A 123 23.71 -6.01 -4.95
N GLY A 124 24.41 -6.22 -6.07
CA GLY A 124 24.45 -7.53 -6.71
C GLY A 124 23.04 -8.03 -7.08
N TRP A 125 22.66 -9.19 -6.58
CA TRP A 125 21.35 -9.82 -6.81
C TRP A 125 20.33 -9.53 -5.70
N GLU A 126 20.67 -8.69 -4.74
CA GLU A 126 19.85 -8.46 -3.57
C GLU A 126 19.23 -7.07 -3.58
N VAL A 127 17.92 -7.00 -3.31
CA VAL A 127 17.24 -5.73 -3.04
C VAL A 127 17.62 -5.27 -1.63
N LYS A 128 18.24 -4.11 -1.53
CA LYS A 128 18.70 -3.55 -0.25
C LYS A 128 17.70 -2.60 0.37
N ARG A 129 17.01 -1.80 -0.46
CA ARG A 129 15.97 -0.88 0.02
C ARG A 129 15.05 -0.45 -1.12
N ILE A 130 13.85 0.00 -0.73
CA ILE A 130 12.89 0.66 -1.60
C ILE A 130 12.67 2.08 -1.08
N LEU A 131 12.71 3.05 -1.99
CA LEU A 131 12.52 4.47 -1.70
C LEU A 131 11.40 5.04 -2.57
N PRO A 132 10.69 6.08 -2.12
CA PRO A 132 9.71 6.75 -2.97
C PRO A 132 10.40 7.44 -4.15
N LYS A 133 9.72 7.43 -5.30
CA LYS A 133 9.99 8.34 -6.41
C LYS A 133 8.86 9.35 -6.47
N ILE A 134 9.20 10.63 -6.55
CA ILE A 134 8.24 11.73 -6.59
C ILE A 134 7.30 11.58 -7.78
N ASN A 135 6.00 11.54 -7.50
CA ASN A 135 4.94 11.63 -8.49
C ASN A 135 3.72 12.35 -7.88
N GLU A 136 3.60 13.64 -8.18
CA GLU A 136 2.53 14.51 -7.65
C GLU A 136 1.12 13.99 -7.97
N SER A 137 0.97 13.28 -9.09
CA SER A 137 -0.33 12.74 -9.51
C SER A 137 -0.77 11.49 -8.74
N ILE A 138 0.17 10.76 -8.13
CA ILE A 138 -0.11 9.47 -7.45
C ILE A 138 0.28 9.53 -5.98
N ASN A 139 1.55 9.39 -5.66
CA ASN A 139 2.04 9.21 -4.29
C ASN A 139 2.73 10.43 -3.69
N GLU A 140 2.82 11.55 -4.41
CA GLU A 140 3.62 12.70 -4.01
C GLU A 140 5.07 12.26 -3.69
N GLU A 141 5.53 12.46 -2.47
CA GLU A 141 6.87 12.06 -1.99
C GLU A 141 6.82 10.84 -1.06
N TRP A 142 5.66 10.19 -0.90
CA TRP A 142 5.42 9.21 0.16
C TRP A 142 5.23 7.80 -0.36
N ILE A 143 5.60 6.80 0.45
CA ILE A 143 5.23 5.40 0.26
C ILE A 143 4.85 4.78 1.61
N SER A 144 4.04 3.72 1.58
CA SER A 144 3.70 2.98 2.79
C SER A 144 4.88 2.17 3.32
N ASP A 145 4.87 1.84 4.60
CA ASP A 145 5.88 0.97 5.20
C ASP A 145 5.81 -0.44 4.62
N LYS A 146 4.62 -0.90 4.23
CA LYS A 146 4.45 -2.15 3.50
C LYS A 146 5.22 -2.14 2.18
N THR A 147 5.06 -1.10 1.37
CA THR A 147 5.81 -0.90 0.13
C THR A 147 7.32 -0.88 0.38
N ARG A 148 7.74 -0.18 1.44
CA ARG A 148 9.15 0.02 1.75
C ARG A 148 9.88 -1.25 2.19
N TYR A 149 9.22 -2.11 2.98
CA TYR A 149 9.87 -3.21 3.69
C TYR A 149 9.44 -4.60 3.24
N ALA A 150 8.40 -4.75 2.44
CA ALA A 150 7.96 -6.06 1.95
C ALA A 150 9.02 -6.79 1.09
N CYS A 151 10.02 -6.06 0.58
CA CYS A 151 11.13 -6.64 -0.18
C CYS A 151 11.97 -7.65 0.61
N ASP A 152 11.92 -7.64 1.93
CA ASP A 152 12.61 -8.63 2.76
C ASP A 152 12.10 -10.05 2.49
N GLY A 153 10.84 -10.23 2.11
CA GLY A 153 10.29 -11.50 1.68
C GLY A 153 10.96 -12.11 0.43
N LEU A 154 11.71 -11.31 -0.34
CA LEU A 154 12.45 -11.82 -1.49
C LEU A 154 13.74 -12.58 -1.10
N LYS A 155 14.21 -12.43 0.14
CA LYS A 155 15.46 -13.01 0.63
C LYS A 155 15.29 -14.37 1.27
N TYR A 156 14.12 -14.66 1.83
CA TYR A 156 13.91 -15.81 2.71
C TYR A 156 12.88 -16.78 2.15
N GLN A 157 13.12 -18.08 2.38
CA GLN A 157 12.20 -19.17 2.06
C GLN A 157 11.69 -19.16 0.60
N ARG A 158 12.56 -18.77 -0.34
CA ARG A 158 12.26 -18.79 -1.78
C ARG A 158 12.53 -20.18 -2.35
N LEU A 159 11.57 -20.69 -3.13
CA LEU A 159 11.77 -21.89 -3.94
C LEU A 159 12.53 -21.49 -5.21
N ASP A 160 13.76 -21.93 -5.35
CA ASP A 160 14.67 -21.64 -6.47
C ASP A 160 14.84 -22.83 -7.43
N THR A 161 14.44 -24.01 -6.99
CA THR A 161 14.55 -25.26 -7.75
C THR A 161 13.25 -26.07 -7.65
N PRO A 162 12.93 -26.87 -8.68
CA PRO A 162 11.76 -27.75 -8.60
C PRO A 162 12.01 -28.95 -7.67
N TYR A 163 10.91 -29.40 -7.06
CA TYR A 163 10.90 -30.56 -6.18
C TYR A 163 9.85 -31.58 -6.63
N ILE A 164 10.18 -32.85 -6.55
CA ILE A 164 9.24 -33.95 -6.70
C ILE A 164 8.99 -34.65 -5.37
N ARG A 165 7.76 -34.99 -5.09
CA ARG A 165 7.41 -35.75 -3.89
C ARG A 165 7.68 -37.24 -4.13
N SER A 166 8.48 -37.84 -3.26
CA SER A 166 8.72 -39.27 -3.18
C SER A 166 8.22 -39.82 -1.85
N ASN A 167 8.31 -41.16 -1.65
CA ASN A 167 7.91 -41.77 -0.38
C ASN A 167 8.69 -41.25 0.83
N ASP A 168 9.93 -40.82 0.62
CA ASP A 168 10.84 -40.30 1.66
C ASP A 168 10.80 -38.79 1.81
N GLY A 169 9.86 -38.08 1.16
CA GLY A 169 9.71 -36.60 1.22
C GLY A 169 9.94 -35.91 -0.12
N PHE A 170 10.37 -34.64 -0.07
CA PHE A 170 10.63 -33.84 -1.26
C PHE A 170 12.08 -33.97 -1.73
N LYS A 171 12.29 -34.32 -3.00
CA LYS A 171 13.59 -34.44 -3.64
C LYS A 171 13.75 -33.33 -4.69
N LYS A 172 14.91 -32.66 -4.70
CA LYS A 172 15.27 -31.70 -5.75
C LYS A 172 15.45 -32.43 -7.09
N ILE A 173 14.93 -31.80 -8.16
CA ILE A 173 15.09 -32.34 -9.53
C ILE A 173 15.54 -31.20 -10.46
N SER A 174 15.97 -31.55 -11.66
CA SER A 174 16.26 -30.54 -12.70
C SER A 174 15.00 -29.94 -13.27
N TRP A 175 15.10 -28.78 -13.92
CA TRP A 175 13.97 -28.20 -14.64
C TRP A 175 13.51 -29.06 -15.82
N GLU A 176 14.43 -29.75 -16.50
CA GLU A 176 14.11 -30.66 -17.59
C GLU A 176 13.28 -31.84 -17.11
N ASP A 177 13.68 -32.47 -16.01
CA ASP A 177 12.92 -33.58 -15.40
C ASP A 177 11.54 -33.10 -14.90
N ALA A 178 11.47 -31.88 -14.35
CA ALA A 178 10.20 -31.29 -13.91
C ALA A 178 9.24 -31.09 -15.09
N TYR A 179 9.73 -30.51 -16.19
CA TYR A 179 8.91 -30.30 -17.40
C TYR A 179 8.48 -31.63 -18.04
N GLY A 180 9.37 -32.65 -18.09
CA GLY A 180 9.04 -33.98 -18.55
C GLY A 180 7.91 -34.60 -17.72
N THR A 181 8.07 -34.63 -16.40
CA THR A 181 7.07 -35.15 -15.47
C THR A 181 5.72 -34.45 -15.58
N LEU A 182 5.73 -33.11 -15.67
CA LEU A 182 4.51 -32.31 -15.84
C LEU A 182 3.82 -32.61 -17.17
N THR A 183 4.58 -32.69 -18.25
CA THR A 183 4.07 -32.95 -19.59
C THR A 183 3.38 -34.33 -19.66
N ASP A 184 4.00 -35.34 -19.08
CA ASP A 184 3.43 -36.68 -19.06
C ASP A 184 2.14 -36.74 -18.23
N LYS A 185 2.14 -36.11 -17.07
CA LYS A 185 0.92 -36.00 -16.25
C LYS A 185 -0.20 -35.25 -16.95
N ILE A 186 0.09 -34.12 -17.59
CA ILE A 186 -0.92 -33.32 -18.32
C ILE A 186 -1.49 -34.13 -19.47
N LYS A 187 -0.64 -34.83 -20.28
CA LYS A 187 -1.08 -35.66 -21.42
C LYS A 187 -1.92 -36.86 -20.99
N SER A 188 -1.64 -37.42 -19.82
CA SER A 188 -2.40 -38.53 -19.27
C SER A 188 -3.68 -38.20 -18.55
N THR A 189 -3.93 -36.89 -18.30
CA THR A 189 -5.08 -36.41 -17.53
C THR A 189 -6.12 -35.77 -18.45
N ASN A 190 -7.41 -36.05 -18.21
CA ASN A 190 -8.48 -35.40 -18.95
C ASN A 190 -8.45 -33.89 -18.69
N PRO A 191 -8.53 -33.01 -19.73
CA PRO A 191 -8.53 -31.56 -19.56
C PRO A 191 -9.54 -31.02 -18.57
N ASP A 192 -10.72 -31.62 -18.46
CA ASP A 192 -11.76 -31.21 -17.51
C ASP A 192 -11.38 -31.41 -16.03
N LYS A 193 -10.37 -32.25 -15.77
CA LYS A 193 -9.81 -32.51 -14.43
C LYS A 193 -8.57 -31.68 -14.11
N ILE A 194 -8.13 -30.85 -15.05
CA ILE A 194 -7.00 -29.95 -14.86
C ILE A 194 -7.54 -28.57 -14.53
N GLY A 195 -6.99 -27.91 -13.54
CA GLY A 195 -7.30 -26.54 -13.17
C GLY A 195 -6.05 -25.72 -12.93
N CYS A 196 -6.12 -24.42 -13.15
CA CYS A 196 -5.04 -23.49 -12.84
C CYS A 196 -5.57 -22.30 -12.04
N ILE A 197 -4.86 -21.97 -10.98
CA ILE A 197 -5.12 -20.78 -10.16
C ILE A 197 -3.84 -19.93 -10.18
N THR A 198 -3.98 -18.66 -10.57
CA THR A 198 -2.89 -17.70 -10.55
C THR A 198 -3.04 -16.76 -9.34
N GLY A 199 -1.92 -16.29 -8.80
CA GLY A 199 -1.93 -15.35 -7.68
C GLY A 199 -2.14 -13.89 -8.10
N ASP A 200 -2.52 -13.05 -7.16
CA ASP A 200 -2.84 -11.62 -7.38
C ASP A 200 -1.63 -10.81 -7.87
N LEU A 201 -0.41 -11.22 -7.54
CA LEU A 201 0.82 -10.54 -7.93
C LEU A 201 1.47 -11.11 -9.19
N THR A 202 0.75 -11.97 -9.93
CA THR A 202 1.24 -12.54 -11.19
C THR A 202 1.25 -11.45 -12.27
N ASN A 203 2.38 -11.32 -12.97
CA ASN A 203 2.51 -10.36 -14.06
C ASN A 203 1.62 -10.69 -15.27
N MET A 204 1.33 -9.70 -16.09
CA MET A 204 0.42 -9.81 -17.24
C MET A 204 0.91 -10.81 -18.28
N GLU A 205 2.22 -10.90 -18.50
CA GLU A 205 2.85 -11.83 -19.45
C GLU A 205 2.62 -13.27 -19.04
N THR A 206 2.78 -13.57 -17.76
CA THR A 206 2.49 -14.91 -17.21
C THR A 206 1.01 -15.25 -17.30
N LEU A 207 0.12 -14.30 -16.92
CA LEU A 207 -1.34 -14.49 -17.04
C LEU A 207 -1.76 -14.77 -18.50
N PHE A 208 -1.20 -14.00 -19.44
CA PHE A 208 -1.45 -14.22 -20.86
C PHE A 208 -0.95 -15.60 -21.33
N SER A 209 0.27 -15.97 -20.96
CA SER A 209 0.87 -17.26 -21.34
C SER A 209 0.09 -18.44 -20.77
N VAL A 210 -0.35 -18.33 -19.50
CA VAL A 210 -1.22 -19.35 -18.86
C VAL A 210 -2.54 -19.47 -19.60
N LYS A 211 -3.19 -18.34 -19.92
CA LYS A 211 -4.44 -18.33 -20.69
C LYS A 211 -4.30 -19.01 -22.04
N GLU A 212 -3.23 -18.71 -22.79
CA GLU A 212 -2.96 -19.30 -24.10
C GLU A 212 -2.71 -20.82 -23.98
N LEU A 213 -1.86 -21.23 -23.02
CA LEU A 213 -1.57 -22.64 -22.78
C LEU A 213 -2.85 -23.43 -22.44
N PHE A 214 -3.61 -22.98 -21.45
CA PHE A 214 -4.77 -23.72 -20.96
C PHE A 214 -5.92 -23.73 -21.95
N ASN A 215 -6.29 -22.57 -22.51
CA ASN A 215 -7.44 -22.48 -23.39
C ASN A 215 -7.17 -23.02 -24.80
N LYS A 216 -6.01 -22.70 -25.40
CA LYS A 216 -5.76 -23.06 -26.79
C LYS A 216 -5.04 -24.39 -26.97
N ILE A 217 -4.07 -24.71 -26.09
CA ILE A 217 -3.25 -25.92 -26.22
C ILE A 217 -3.88 -27.10 -25.50
N LEU A 218 -4.25 -26.89 -24.22
CA LEU A 218 -4.80 -27.96 -23.38
C LEU A 218 -6.32 -28.09 -23.48
N ASN A 219 -7.00 -27.15 -24.12
CA ASN A 219 -8.47 -27.05 -24.19
C ASN A 219 -9.15 -27.18 -22.81
N CYS A 220 -8.52 -26.59 -21.79
CA CYS A 220 -8.99 -26.59 -20.41
C CYS A 220 -9.63 -25.25 -20.06
N LYS A 221 -10.86 -25.27 -19.52
CA LYS A 221 -11.62 -24.07 -19.16
C LYS A 221 -11.52 -23.69 -17.69
N ASN A 222 -10.89 -24.50 -16.86
CA ASN A 222 -10.82 -24.32 -15.42
C ASN A 222 -9.65 -23.39 -15.04
N LEU A 223 -9.81 -22.09 -15.31
CA LEU A 223 -8.86 -21.05 -14.98
C LEU A 223 -9.50 -20.07 -13.99
N ASP A 224 -8.81 -19.73 -12.92
CA ASP A 224 -9.19 -18.66 -12.02
C ASP A 224 -7.94 -17.91 -11.53
N SER A 225 -8.08 -16.62 -11.25
CA SER A 225 -7.06 -15.76 -10.67
C SER A 225 -7.51 -15.13 -9.34
N ARG A 226 -8.67 -15.51 -8.84
CA ARG A 226 -9.26 -14.94 -7.64
C ARG A 226 -9.09 -15.91 -6.46
N PRO A 227 -8.22 -15.62 -5.49
CA PRO A 227 -8.08 -16.46 -4.30
C PRO A 227 -9.34 -16.44 -3.42
N VAL A 228 -10.14 -15.38 -3.54
CA VAL A 228 -11.43 -15.24 -2.86
C VAL A 228 -12.49 -14.79 -3.87
N LYS A 229 -13.70 -15.38 -3.77
CA LYS A 229 -14.83 -15.00 -4.63
C LYS A 229 -15.15 -13.52 -4.40
N THR A 230 -14.86 -12.68 -5.39
CA THR A 230 -15.20 -11.27 -5.43
C THR A 230 -15.99 -10.98 -6.69
N TYR A 231 -16.94 -10.06 -6.59
CA TYR A 231 -17.65 -9.58 -7.77
C TYR A 231 -16.73 -8.72 -8.61
N VAL A 232 -16.63 -9.04 -9.90
CA VAL A 232 -15.95 -8.22 -10.90
C VAL A 232 -16.78 -8.23 -12.17
N ASN A 233 -17.25 -7.08 -12.60
CA ASN A 233 -17.87 -6.90 -13.90
C ASN A 233 -16.81 -6.52 -14.92
N ASN A 234 -16.53 -7.38 -15.88
CA ASN A 234 -15.54 -7.20 -16.94
C ASN A 234 -16.11 -6.65 -18.25
N SER A 235 -17.38 -6.25 -18.28
CA SER A 235 -18.03 -5.71 -19.50
C SER A 235 -17.42 -4.37 -19.94
N SER A 236 -16.93 -3.57 -19.01
CA SER A 236 -16.21 -2.33 -19.27
C SER A 236 -15.01 -2.23 -18.34
N ARG A 237 -13.92 -1.63 -18.84
CA ARG A 237 -12.70 -1.37 -18.04
C ARG A 237 -12.99 -0.46 -16.85
N THR A 238 -13.93 0.47 -16.98
CA THR A 238 -14.33 1.41 -15.95
C THR A 238 -14.89 0.73 -14.68
N ASN A 239 -15.34 -0.52 -14.79
CA ASN A 239 -15.92 -1.26 -13.65
C ASN A 239 -14.89 -1.79 -12.64
N TYR A 240 -13.60 -1.83 -12.98
CA TYR A 240 -12.56 -2.43 -12.14
C TYR A 240 -11.28 -1.60 -12.03
N ILE A 241 -11.26 -0.39 -12.57
CA ILE A 241 -10.19 0.58 -12.36
C ILE A 241 -10.72 1.77 -11.56
N PHE A 242 -9.83 2.55 -10.97
CA PHE A 242 -10.19 3.82 -10.38
C PHE A 242 -10.59 4.81 -11.48
N ASN A 243 -11.82 5.31 -11.46
CA ASN A 243 -12.43 6.05 -12.58
C ASN A 243 -11.94 7.49 -12.71
N THR A 244 -11.21 8.00 -11.72
CA THR A 244 -10.63 9.34 -11.73
C THR A 244 -9.13 9.26 -11.46
N GLN A 245 -8.41 10.35 -11.69
CA GLN A 245 -7.02 10.43 -11.27
C GLN A 245 -6.92 10.48 -9.74
N ILE A 246 -5.91 9.85 -9.17
CA ILE A 246 -5.69 9.85 -7.70
C ILE A 246 -5.60 11.28 -7.15
N SER A 247 -4.95 12.20 -7.88
CA SER A 247 -4.87 13.62 -7.51
C SER A 247 -6.22 14.35 -7.48
N ASN A 248 -7.23 13.87 -8.22
CA ASN A 248 -8.55 14.50 -8.25
C ASN A 248 -9.34 14.28 -6.95
N ILE A 249 -8.93 13.37 -6.07
CA ILE A 249 -9.47 13.25 -4.71
C ILE A 249 -9.38 14.59 -3.97
N GLU A 250 -8.35 15.38 -4.24
CA GLU A 250 -8.18 16.69 -3.64
C GLU A 250 -9.21 17.74 -4.12
N LYS A 251 -9.95 17.42 -5.19
CA LYS A 251 -11.03 18.28 -5.73
C LYS A 251 -12.42 17.77 -5.34
N SER A 252 -12.49 16.61 -4.69
CA SER A 252 -13.74 16.03 -4.21
C SER A 252 -14.31 16.84 -3.05
N ASP A 253 -15.61 16.97 -3.01
CA ASP A 253 -16.37 17.60 -1.93
C ASP A 253 -17.16 16.60 -1.08
N PHE A 254 -17.28 15.35 -1.56
CA PHE A 254 -17.97 14.26 -0.88
C PHE A 254 -17.31 12.90 -1.16
N ILE A 255 -17.12 12.10 -0.11
CA ILE A 255 -16.66 10.70 -0.26
C ILE A 255 -17.58 9.75 0.53
N LEU A 256 -17.96 8.66 -0.13
CA LEU A 256 -18.61 7.51 0.50
C LEU A 256 -17.71 6.27 0.44
N LEU A 257 -17.35 5.73 1.60
CA LEU A 257 -16.57 4.50 1.75
C LEU A 257 -17.52 3.31 1.95
N VAL A 258 -17.41 2.30 1.10
CA VAL A 258 -18.26 1.11 1.14
C VAL A 258 -17.39 -0.14 1.27
N GLY A 259 -17.30 -0.71 2.47
CA GLY A 259 -16.54 -1.93 2.73
C GLY A 259 -15.04 -1.81 2.47
N THR A 260 -14.43 -0.67 2.80
CA THR A 260 -12.98 -0.42 2.68
C THR A 260 -12.47 0.32 3.91
N ASN A 261 -11.24 -0.02 4.30
CA ASN A 261 -10.43 0.78 5.20
C ASN A 261 -9.22 1.32 4.42
N PRO A 262 -9.30 2.53 3.88
CA PRO A 262 -8.24 3.07 3.03
C PRO A 262 -6.91 3.26 3.79
N ARG A 263 -6.93 3.42 5.11
CA ARG A 263 -5.70 3.55 5.91
C ARG A 263 -4.81 2.31 5.78
N HIS A 264 -5.39 1.11 5.78
CA HIS A 264 -4.64 -0.15 5.72
C HIS A 264 -4.58 -0.75 4.31
N GLU A 265 -5.61 -0.55 3.49
CA GLU A 265 -5.70 -1.12 2.16
C GLU A 265 -4.98 -0.28 1.10
N ALA A 266 -5.02 1.05 1.24
CA ALA A 266 -4.44 2.01 0.29
C ALA A 266 -3.95 3.26 1.02
N THR A 267 -2.89 3.13 1.79
CA THR A 267 -2.40 4.15 2.74
C THR A 267 -2.14 5.51 2.09
N ILE A 268 -1.60 5.53 0.88
CA ILE A 268 -1.36 6.76 0.12
C ILE A 268 -2.68 7.42 -0.29
N LEU A 269 -3.68 6.63 -0.68
CA LEU A 269 -5.02 7.16 -0.96
C LEU A 269 -5.62 7.80 0.31
N ASN A 270 -5.46 7.14 1.46
CA ASN A 270 -5.91 7.67 2.76
C ASN A 270 -5.26 9.02 3.10
N SER A 271 -3.95 9.16 2.86
CA SER A 271 -3.25 10.45 3.10
C SER A 271 -3.77 11.55 2.20
N ARG A 272 -4.14 11.26 0.95
CA ARG A 272 -4.76 12.24 0.04
C ARG A 272 -6.20 12.60 0.44
N ILE A 273 -6.98 11.63 0.91
CA ILE A 273 -8.32 11.91 1.48
C ILE A 273 -8.17 12.83 2.70
N ARG A 274 -7.23 12.54 3.60
CA ARG A 274 -6.91 13.40 4.73
C ARG A 274 -6.52 14.82 4.30
N LYS A 275 -5.64 14.94 3.32
CA LYS A 275 -5.20 16.22 2.76
C LYS A 275 -6.39 17.03 2.22
N SER A 276 -7.29 16.38 1.49
CA SER A 276 -8.52 17.01 0.99
C SER A 276 -9.46 17.43 2.11
N TYR A 277 -9.64 16.57 3.12
CA TYR A 277 -10.44 16.91 4.30
C TYR A 277 -9.91 18.17 5.01
N LEU A 278 -8.60 18.23 5.27
CA LEU A 278 -7.99 19.37 5.96
C LEU A 278 -8.06 20.67 5.16
N LYS A 279 -7.98 20.58 3.83
CA LYS A 279 -7.93 21.72 2.92
C LYS A 279 -9.32 22.25 2.56
N ASN A 280 -10.27 21.35 2.32
CA ASN A 280 -11.56 21.68 1.72
C ASN A 280 -12.74 21.38 2.66
N ASN A 281 -12.49 20.86 3.87
CA ASN A 281 -13.52 20.43 4.81
C ASN A 281 -14.54 19.46 4.17
N MET A 282 -14.03 18.52 3.36
CA MET A 282 -14.80 17.53 2.61
C MET A 282 -15.65 16.64 3.54
N GLU A 283 -16.90 16.35 3.17
CA GLU A 283 -17.73 15.42 3.91
C GLU A 283 -17.39 13.96 3.58
N ILE A 284 -17.09 13.16 4.60
CA ILE A 284 -16.73 11.76 4.46
C ILE A 284 -17.72 10.89 5.21
N TYR A 285 -18.26 9.91 4.52
CA TYR A 285 -19.17 8.91 5.06
C TYR A 285 -18.61 7.51 4.88
N SER A 286 -18.86 6.63 5.84
CA SER A 286 -18.57 5.20 5.74
C SER A 286 -19.81 4.38 6.03
N LEU A 287 -20.02 3.34 5.27
CA LEU A 287 -21.13 2.42 5.54
C LEU A 287 -20.92 1.71 6.88
N ASN A 288 -19.68 1.33 7.22
CA ASN A 288 -19.33 0.69 8.48
C ASN A 288 -18.37 1.57 9.29
N ASP A 289 -18.31 1.30 10.60
CA ASP A 289 -17.20 1.78 11.41
C ASP A 289 -15.93 1.00 11.00
N VAL A 290 -14.95 1.72 10.51
CA VAL A 290 -13.66 1.19 10.04
C VAL A 290 -12.49 1.57 10.96
N GLY A 291 -12.80 2.16 12.13
CA GLY A 291 -11.81 2.61 13.10
C GLY A 291 -11.17 3.95 12.75
N ASP A 292 -9.98 4.21 13.25
CA ASP A 292 -9.27 5.46 13.05
C ASP A 292 -8.70 5.57 11.62
N LEU A 293 -9.25 6.50 10.83
CA LEU A 293 -8.75 6.86 9.50
C LEU A 293 -7.80 8.06 9.50
N THR A 294 -7.48 8.60 10.67
CA THR A 294 -6.70 9.83 10.87
C THR A 294 -7.43 11.14 10.50
N TYR A 295 -8.72 11.04 10.17
CA TYR A 295 -9.65 12.15 9.95
C TYR A 295 -11.06 11.72 10.38
N PRO A 296 -11.94 12.67 10.77
CA PRO A 296 -13.29 12.34 11.14
C PRO A 296 -14.12 11.95 9.92
N TYR A 297 -15.00 10.98 10.12
CA TYR A 297 -15.99 10.55 9.14
C TYR A 297 -17.31 10.20 9.87
N LYS A 298 -18.40 10.15 9.12
CA LYS A 298 -19.71 9.79 9.64
C LYS A 298 -20.05 8.34 9.28
N VAL A 299 -20.35 7.53 10.29
CA VAL A 299 -20.83 6.16 10.08
C VAL A 299 -22.31 6.21 9.76
N ILE A 300 -22.71 5.54 8.67
CA ILE A 300 -24.10 5.44 8.27
C ILE A 300 -24.75 4.26 9.03
N SER A 301 -24.24 3.06 8.82
CA SER A 301 -24.73 1.82 9.44
C SER A 301 -23.81 0.66 9.07
N SER A 302 -23.84 -0.41 9.84
CA SER A 302 -23.22 -1.68 9.47
C SER A 302 -24.09 -2.56 8.56
N ASN A 303 -25.34 -2.14 8.25
CA ASN A 303 -26.29 -2.89 7.44
C ASN A 303 -26.22 -2.46 5.97
N THR A 304 -26.12 -3.43 5.07
CA THR A 304 -26.18 -3.23 3.61
C THR A 304 -27.55 -2.70 3.13
N ASP A 305 -28.62 -2.82 3.92
CA ASP A 305 -29.93 -2.28 3.56
C ASP A 305 -29.93 -0.75 3.48
N GLU A 306 -29.08 -0.07 4.28
CA GLU A 306 -28.94 1.38 4.15
C GLU A 306 -28.29 1.76 2.81
N LEU A 307 -27.37 0.96 2.29
CA LEU A 307 -26.84 1.17 0.95
C LEU A 307 -27.91 1.03 -0.13
N LYS A 308 -28.85 0.08 0.03
CA LYS A 308 -30.00 -0.04 -0.88
C LYS A 308 -30.89 1.20 -0.83
N LYS A 309 -31.18 1.73 0.37
CA LYS A 309 -31.94 3.00 0.51
C LYS A 309 -31.22 4.18 -0.16
N ILE A 310 -29.89 4.23 -0.09
CA ILE A 310 -29.10 5.24 -0.79
C ILE A 310 -29.29 5.11 -2.31
N ILE A 311 -29.19 3.89 -2.84
CA ILE A 311 -29.40 3.59 -4.27
C ILE A 311 -30.82 3.95 -4.73
N LEU A 312 -31.82 3.71 -3.89
CA LEU A 312 -33.23 4.02 -4.17
C LEU A 312 -33.60 5.49 -3.93
N ASN A 313 -32.65 6.33 -3.58
CA ASN A 313 -32.85 7.75 -3.23
C ASN A 313 -33.78 7.99 -2.02
N GLU A 314 -33.83 7.05 -1.09
CA GLU A 314 -34.65 7.10 0.13
C GLU A 314 -33.87 7.54 1.37
N HIS A 315 -32.55 7.74 1.26
CA HIS A 315 -31.66 8.13 2.35
C HIS A 315 -31.14 9.56 2.20
N GLU A 316 -30.88 10.28 3.31
CA GLU A 316 -30.36 11.66 3.26
C GLU A 316 -29.00 11.78 2.53
N VAL A 317 -28.16 10.74 2.62
CA VAL A 317 -26.86 10.66 1.95
C VAL A 317 -27.01 10.69 0.42
N SER A 318 -28.11 10.15 -0.13
CA SER A 318 -28.40 10.22 -1.56
C SER A 318 -28.50 11.67 -2.05
N LYS A 319 -29.21 12.51 -1.28
CA LYS A 319 -29.37 13.94 -1.58
C LYS A 319 -28.03 14.66 -1.55
N LYS A 320 -27.13 14.26 -0.61
CA LYS A 320 -25.78 14.82 -0.52
C LYS A 320 -24.91 14.43 -1.71
N ILE A 321 -24.96 13.17 -2.15
CA ILE A 321 -24.26 12.72 -3.36
C ILE A 321 -24.75 13.50 -4.59
N ILE A 322 -26.07 13.70 -4.72
CA ILE A 322 -26.67 14.43 -5.83
C ILE A 322 -26.27 15.92 -5.80
N SER A 323 -26.22 16.53 -4.63
CA SER A 323 -25.86 17.95 -4.50
C SER A 323 -24.37 18.23 -4.60
N ALA A 324 -23.53 17.22 -4.35
CA ALA A 324 -22.08 17.33 -4.45
C ALA A 324 -21.64 17.59 -5.90
N LYS A 325 -20.59 18.43 -6.07
CA LYS A 325 -20.05 18.71 -7.41
C LYS A 325 -19.20 17.56 -7.93
N ASN A 326 -18.35 17.01 -7.07
CA ASN A 326 -17.39 15.97 -7.40
C ASN A 326 -17.47 14.83 -6.36
N PRO A 327 -18.59 14.08 -6.27
CA PRO A 327 -18.70 12.98 -5.34
C PRO A 327 -17.84 11.80 -5.78
N ILE A 328 -17.27 11.08 -4.80
CA ILE A 328 -16.52 9.84 -5.02
C ILE A 328 -17.15 8.75 -4.16
N VAL A 329 -17.42 7.58 -4.75
CA VAL A 329 -17.87 6.38 -4.03
C VAL A 329 -16.80 5.31 -4.20
N ILE A 330 -16.22 4.84 -3.09
CA ILE A 330 -15.15 3.85 -3.09
C ILE A 330 -15.69 2.51 -2.59
N PHE A 331 -15.75 1.52 -3.48
CA PHE A 331 -16.07 0.14 -3.13
C PHE A 331 -14.78 -0.62 -2.82
N GLY A 332 -14.67 -1.11 -1.60
CA GLY A 332 -13.55 -1.94 -1.18
C GLY A 332 -13.82 -3.42 -1.36
N GLN A 333 -12.77 -4.20 -1.16
CA GLN A 333 -12.81 -5.65 -1.36
C GLN A 333 -13.85 -6.34 -0.45
N SER A 334 -14.07 -5.84 0.77
CA SER A 334 -15.05 -6.41 1.69
C SER A 334 -16.48 -6.33 1.16
N ALA A 335 -16.85 -5.21 0.54
CA ALA A 335 -18.16 -5.07 -0.10
C ALA A 335 -18.31 -5.98 -1.32
N LEU A 336 -17.24 -6.14 -2.11
CA LEU A 336 -17.23 -6.97 -3.32
C LEU A 336 -17.26 -8.48 -3.03
N LYS A 337 -16.97 -8.91 -1.80
CA LYS A 337 -17.07 -10.29 -1.34
C LYS A 337 -18.48 -10.72 -0.93
N LEU A 338 -19.39 -9.78 -0.73
CA LEU A 338 -20.76 -10.06 -0.31
C LEU A 338 -21.53 -10.82 -1.41
N HIS A 339 -22.48 -11.64 -1.03
CA HIS A 339 -23.33 -12.37 -1.98
C HIS A 339 -24.14 -11.42 -2.89
N SER A 340 -24.56 -10.27 -2.33
CA SER A 340 -25.31 -9.22 -3.03
C SER A 340 -24.41 -8.18 -3.74
N SER A 341 -23.09 -8.37 -3.76
CA SER A 341 -22.13 -7.37 -4.23
C SER A 341 -22.41 -6.86 -5.63
N GLY A 342 -22.73 -7.77 -6.57
CA GLY A 342 -23.07 -7.38 -7.94
C GLY A 342 -24.28 -6.45 -8.01
N HIS A 343 -25.33 -6.75 -7.25
CA HIS A 343 -26.54 -5.94 -7.21
C HIS A 343 -26.27 -4.54 -6.61
N LEU A 344 -25.48 -4.49 -5.54
CA LEU A 344 -25.14 -3.23 -4.87
C LEU A 344 -24.20 -2.36 -5.73
N PHE A 345 -23.22 -2.96 -6.39
CA PHE A 345 -22.28 -2.24 -7.25
C PHE A 345 -22.99 -1.67 -8.48
N GLU A 346 -23.73 -2.51 -9.22
CA GLU A 346 -24.46 -2.10 -10.41
C GLU A 346 -25.58 -1.09 -10.07
N GLY A 347 -26.28 -1.28 -8.94
CA GLY A 347 -27.26 -0.33 -8.46
C GLY A 347 -26.67 1.04 -8.16
N MET A 348 -25.51 1.10 -7.49
CA MET A 348 -24.83 2.36 -7.21
C MET A 348 -24.33 3.01 -8.50
N LYS A 349 -23.76 2.23 -9.43
CA LYS A 349 -23.32 2.74 -10.73
C LYS A 349 -24.50 3.37 -11.48
N LYS A 350 -25.63 2.68 -11.52
CA LYS A 350 -26.88 3.18 -12.16
C LYS A 350 -27.36 4.47 -11.47
N PHE A 351 -27.40 4.50 -10.13
CA PHE A 351 -27.79 5.70 -9.37
C PHE A 351 -26.89 6.91 -9.70
N LEU A 352 -25.56 6.70 -9.78
CA LEU A 352 -24.63 7.78 -10.12
C LEU A 352 -24.79 8.24 -11.58
N SER A 353 -25.02 7.33 -12.51
CA SER A 353 -25.26 7.65 -13.94
C SER A 353 -26.56 8.43 -14.14
N GLU A 354 -27.66 8.00 -13.50
CA GLU A 354 -28.96 8.69 -13.58
C GLU A 354 -28.93 10.11 -13.01
N ASN A 355 -27.94 10.45 -12.18
CA ASN A 355 -27.77 11.77 -11.56
C ASN A 355 -26.58 12.55 -12.14
N ASP A 356 -26.06 12.18 -13.31
CA ASP A 356 -24.93 12.82 -14.01
C ASP A 356 -23.64 12.92 -13.16
N LYS A 357 -23.39 11.90 -12.29
CA LYS A 357 -22.20 11.84 -11.43
C LYS A 357 -21.11 10.91 -11.94
N ILE A 358 -21.39 10.15 -12.97
CA ILE A 358 -20.43 9.31 -13.70
C ILE A 358 -20.66 9.54 -15.20
N ASN A 359 -19.58 9.78 -15.91
CA ASN A 359 -19.56 9.78 -17.37
C ASN A 359 -19.15 8.36 -17.84
N ASP A 360 -19.84 7.84 -18.86
CA ASP A 360 -19.54 6.54 -19.47
C ASP A 360 -18.16 6.48 -20.16
#